data_deb9e99aefd7c6329bae9a0ebed68361
#
_entry.id   deb9e99aefd7c6329bae9a0ebed68361
#
_cell.length_a   1.000
_cell.length_b   1.000
_cell.length_c   1.000
_cell.angle_alpha   90.00
_cell.angle_beta   90.00
_cell.angle_gamma   90.00
#
_symmetry.space_group_name_H-M   'P 1'
#
loop_
_entity.id
_entity.type
_entity.pdbx_description
1 polymer ?
#
loop_
_entity_poly.entity_id
_entity_poly.type
_entity_poly.pdbx_seq_one_letter_code
_entity_poly.pdbx_strand_id
1 'polypeptide(L)'
;MPVLHLPSGEVIDQSLAIMQWALAQSDPQGWLRASPADEAMHWIALNDDIFKPLLDRYKYATRHTEQPQCAHRAAAITAFIAPLNERLLQTPYLFGPSPSVADIALFPFVHQFAWVDKAWFDAAPLAGVQAWLAVWLGSDLFGAVMVKSPARPP
;
A
#
# COMPACT_ATOMS: atom_id res chain seq x y z
N MET A 1 -12.31 3.48 9.59
CA MET A 1 -12.34 2.85 8.25
C MET A 1 -13.17 3.74 7.34
N PRO A 2 -12.79 3.93 6.07
CA PRO A 2 -13.60 4.73 5.14
C PRO A 2 -14.92 4.00 4.84
N VAL A 3 -15.98 4.79 4.67
CA VAL A 3 -17.32 4.30 4.32
C VAL A 3 -17.86 5.17 3.19
N LEU A 4 -18.38 4.52 2.14
CA LEU A 4 -19.03 5.16 1.00
C LEU A 4 -20.51 4.86 1.02
N HIS A 5 -21.35 5.90 1.07
CA HIS A 5 -22.79 5.80 0.92
C HIS A 5 -23.17 6.12 -0.53
N LEU A 6 -23.81 5.18 -1.19
CA LEU A 6 -24.30 5.36 -2.56
C LEU A 6 -25.70 6.00 -2.55
N PRO A 7 -26.08 6.72 -3.63
CA PRO A 7 -27.43 7.27 -3.76
C PRO A 7 -28.55 6.21 -3.73
N SER A 8 -28.20 4.95 -4.04
CA SER A 8 -29.10 3.79 -3.94
C SER A 8 -29.45 3.40 -2.50
N GLY A 9 -28.75 3.95 -1.50
CA GLY A 9 -28.85 3.54 -0.10
C GLY A 9 -27.86 2.40 0.28
N GLU A 10 -27.15 1.86 -0.67
CA GLU A 10 -26.09 0.87 -0.42
C GLU A 10 -24.91 1.52 0.31
N VAL A 11 -24.29 0.77 1.22
CA VAL A 11 -23.12 1.21 1.98
C VAL A 11 -21.97 0.26 1.67
N ILE A 12 -20.85 0.82 1.20
CA ILE A 12 -19.62 0.11 0.96
C ILE A 12 -18.63 0.53 2.06
N ASP A 13 -18.24 -0.39 2.90
CA ASP A 13 -17.17 -0.23 3.87
C ASP A 13 -15.89 -0.90 3.36
N GLN A 14 -14.75 -0.61 3.96
CA GLN A 14 -13.41 -1.03 3.56
C GLN A 14 -12.87 -0.35 2.28
N SER A 15 -11.62 0.13 2.40
CA SER A 15 -10.96 0.87 1.32
C SER A 15 -10.80 0.05 0.03
N LEU A 16 -10.54 -1.25 0.12
CA LEU A 16 -10.40 -2.11 -1.05
C LEU A 16 -11.73 -2.23 -1.82
N ALA A 17 -12.84 -2.46 -1.12
CA ALA A 17 -14.16 -2.56 -1.74
C ALA A 17 -14.57 -1.24 -2.42
N ILE A 18 -14.30 -0.10 -1.77
CA ILE A 18 -14.54 1.23 -2.34
C ILE A 18 -13.68 1.44 -3.60
N MET A 19 -12.41 1.05 -3.56
CA MET A 19 -11.51 1.16 -4.71
C MET A 19 -11.97 0.28 -5.88
N GLN A 20 -12.34 -0.97 -5.62
CA GLN A 20 -12.87 -1.89 -6.63
C GLN A 20 -14.17 -1.36 -7.23
N TRP A 21 -15.08 -0.84 -6.40
CA TRP A 21 -16.31 -0.21 -6.87
C TRP A 21 -16.02 0.99 -7.78
N ALA A 22 -15.11 1.88 -7.39
CA ALA A 22 -14.76 3.06 -8.17
C ALA A 22 -14.14 2.68 -9.52
N LEU A 23 -13.22 1.72 -9.53
CA LEU A 23 -12.59 1.23 -10.75
C LEU A 23 -13.56 0.48 -11.65
N ALA A 24 -14.59 -0.19 -11.10
CA ALA A 24 -15.66 -0.80 -11.89
C ALA A 24 -16.54 0.24 -12.59
N GLN A 25 -16.67 1.46 -12.03
CA GLN A 25 -17.35 2.57 -12.70
C GLN A 25 -16.48 3.17 -13.82
N SER A 26 -15.19 3.35 -13.58
CA SER A 26 -14.26 3.94 -14.55
C SER A 26 -12.82 3.52 -14.22
N ASP A 27 -12.18 2.83 -15.16
CA ASP A 27 -10.78 2.39 -15.06
C ASP A 27 -10.01 2.82 -16.32
N PRO A 28 -9.78 4.14 -16.50
CA PRO A 28 -9.15 4.67 -17.70
C PRO A 28 -7.70 4.21 -17.87
N GLN A 29 -7.03 3.85 -16.78
CA GLN A 29 -5.64 3.38 -16.78
C GLN A 29 -5.52 1.85 -16.80
N GLY A 30 -6.63 1.13 -16.70
CA GLY A 30 -6.68 -0.32 -16.79
C GLY A 30 -6.09 -1.06 -15.58
N TRP A 31 -6.15 -0.48 -14.39
CA TRP A 31 -5.55 -1.05 -13.17
C TRP A 31 -6.15 -2.40 -12.76
N LEU A 32 -7.44 -2.62 -13.00
CA LEU A 32 -8.08 -3.90 -12.74
C LEU A 32 -7.61 -4.99 -13.72
N ARG A 33 -7.20 -4.61 -14.92
CA ARG A 33 -6.78 -5.54 -15.99
C ARG A 33 -5.27 -5.72 -16.05
N ALA A 34 -4.50 -4.89 -15.35
CA ALA A 34 -3.04 -4.91 -15.39
C ALA A 34 -2.41 -6.10 -14.64
N SER A 35 -3.23 -6.91 -13.95
CA SER A 35 -2.77 -8.05 -13.17
C SER A 35 -3.69 -9.25 -13.29
N PRO A 36 -3.16 -10.49 -13.14
CA PRO A 36 -3.99 -11.65 -12.85
C PRO A 36 -4.74 -11.41 -11.53
N ALA A 37 -6.08 -11.54 -11.56
CA ALA A 37 -6.91 -11.20 -10.40
C ALA A 37 -6.51 -11.97 -9.13
N ASP A 38 -6.23 -13.27 -9.26
CA ASP A 38 -5.84 -14.13 -8.14
C ASP A 38 -4.49 -13.71 -7.53
N GLU A 39 -3.51 -13.33 -8.35
CA GLU A 39 -2.21 -12.87 -7.87
C GLU A 39 -2.32 -11.50 -7.19
N ALA A 40 -3.12 -10.59 -7.74
CA ALA A 40 -3.36 -9.29 -7.12
C ALA A 40 -4.03 -9.44 -5.76
N MET A 41 -5.05 -10.30 -5.67
CA MET A 41 -5.73 -10.60 -4.40
C MET A 41 -4.82 -11.29 -3.40
N HIS A 42 -3.91 -12.16 -3.84
CA HIS A 42 -2.91 -12.78 -2.98
C HIS A 42 -2.00 -11.73 -2.32
N TRP A 43 -1.45 -10.79 -3.09
CA TRP A 43 -0.62 -9.72 -2.53
C TRP A 43 -1.38 -8.81 -1.58
N ILE A 44 -2.64 -8.50 -1.88
CA ILE A 44 -3.51 -7.71 -1.01
C ILE A 44 -3.80 -8.46 0.29
N ALA A 45 -4.09 -9.77 0.23
CA ALA A 45 -4.30 -10.60 1.41
C ALA A 45 -3.04 -10.69 2.28
N LEU A 46 -1.85 -10.89 1.68
CA LEU A 46 -0.57 -10.85 2.41
C LEU A 46 -0.36 -9.52 3.12
N ASN A 47 -0.70 -8.41 2.46
CA ASN A 47 -0.64 -7.09 3.08
C ASN A 47 -1.58 -6.98 4.27
N ASP A 48 -2.84 -7.41 4.11
CA ASP A 48 -3.87 -7.21 5.11
C ASP A 48 -3.71 -8.14 6.32
N ASP A 49 -3.38 -9.41 6.08
CA ASP A 49 -3.36 -10.45 7.11
C ASP A 49 -1.99 -10.57 7.80
N ILE A 50 -0.90 -10.23 7.10
CA ILE A 50 0.47 -10.43 7.59
C ILE A 50 1.19 -9.11 7.79
N PHE A 51 1.26 -8.27 6.75
CA PHE A 51 2.09 -7.07 6.81
C PHE A 51 1.51 -5.99 7.73
N LYS A 52 0.24 -5.69 7.66
CA LYS A 52 -0.40 -4.67 8.52
C LYS A 52 -0.20 -4.92 10.02
N PRO A 53 -0.42 -6.14 10.56
CA PRO A 53 -0.11 -6.43 11.97
C PRO A 53 1.37 -6.22 12.32
N LEU A 54 2.30 -6.59 11.43
CA LEU A 54 3.73 -6.38 11.65
C LEU A 54 4.13 -4.91 11.55
N LEU A 55 3.55 -4.18 10.62
CA LEU A 55 3.72 -2.73 10.49
C LEU A 55 3.22 -2.00 11.75
N ASP A 56 2.07 -2.39 12.29
CA ASP A 56 1.53 -1.82 13.52
C ASP A 56 2.52 -1.99 14.69
N ARG A 57 3.06 -3.19 14.87
CA ARG A 57 4.09 -3.46 15.89
C ARG A 57 5.36 -2.63 15.69
N TYR A 58 5.81 -2.49 14.45
CA TYR A 58 6.98 -1.66 14.14
C TYR A 58 6.72 -0.18 14.38
N LYS A 59 5.57 0.33 13.94
CA LYS A 59 5.17 1.73 14.06
C LYS A 59 4.91 2.16 15.51
N TYR A 60 4.30 1.27 16.28
CA TYR A 60 3.92 1.50 17.68
C TYR A 60 4.71 0.62 18.66
N ALA A 61 6.01 0.47 18.43
CA ALA A 61 6.89 -0.39 19.22
C ALA A 61 6.84 -0.10 20.74
N THR A 62 6.47 1.11 21.15
CA THR A 62 6.25 1.46 22.55
C THR A 62 5.05 0.76 23.20
N ARG A 63 4.12 0.24 22.40
CA ARG A 63 2.96 -0.55 22.84
C ARG A 63 3.23 -2.06 22.75
N HIS A 64 4.29 -2.46 22.06
CA HIS A 64 4.68 -3.84 21.77
C HIS A 64 6.09 -4.09 22.32
N THR A 65 6.20 -4.06 23.64
CA THR A 65 7.50 -4.10 24.35
C THR A 65 8.09 -5.50 24.49
N GLU A 66 7.42 -6.52 23.97
CA GLU A 66 7.89 -7.91 23.95
C GLU A 66 9.18 -8.09 23.15
N GLN A 67 9.43 -7.20 22.18
CA GLN A 67 10.65 -7.20 21.38
C GLN A 67 11.08 -5.76 21.06
N PRO A 68 12.37 -5.52 20.76
CA PRO A 68 12.84 -4.21 20.33
C PRO A 68 12.29 -3.85 18.94
N GLN A 69 12.15 -2.56 18.67
CA GLN A 69 11.62 -2.03 17.41
C GLN A 69 12.32 -2.62 16.17
N CYS A 70 13.64 -2.83 16.23
CA CYS A 70 14.41 -3.41 15.13
C CYS A 70 14.00 -4.87 14.83
N ALA A 71 13.55 -5.63 15.82
CA ALA A 71 13.05 -6.99 15.62
C ALA A 71 11.66 -6.98 14.94
N HIS A 72 10.78 -6.06 15.32
CA HIS A 72 9.49 -5.86 14.63
C HIS A 72 9.71 -5.46 13.17
N ARG A 73 10.67 -4.56 12.92
CA ARG A 73 11.09 -4.20 11.55
C ARG A 73 11.59 -5.41 10.76
N ALA A 74 12.49 -6.20 11.34
CA ALA A 74 13.05 -7.38 10.70
C ALA A 74 11.96 -8.40 10.33
N ALA A 75 10.99 -8.62 11.21
CA ALA A 75 9.84 -9.50 10.94
C ALA A 75 9.02 -9.00 9.74
N ALA A 76 8.71 -7.69 9.67
CA ALA A 76 7.99 -7.10 8.55
C ALA A 76 8.77 -7.20 7.23
N ILE A 77 10.10 -7.02 7.28
CA ILE A 77 10.96 -7.18 6.11
C ILE A 77 10.90 -8.62 5.60
N THR A 78 11.15 -9.58 6.46
CA THR A 78 11.19 -11.00 6.07
C THR A 78 9.86 -11.48 5.52
N ALA A 79 8.76 -11.09 6.15
CA ALA A 79 7.43 -11.60 5.78
C ALA A 79 6.83 -10.93 4.54
N PHE A 80 7.21 -9.69 4.23
CA PHE A 80 6.53 -8.93 3.17
C PHE A 80 7.47 -8.05 2.33
N ILE A 81 8.27 -7.18 2.96
CA ILE A 81 9.05 -6.17 2.21
C ILE A 81 10.13 -6.81 1.33
N ALA A 82 10.81 -7.86 1.80
CA ALA A 82 11.83 -8.54 1.00
C ALA A 82 11.24 -9.29 -0.20
N PRO A 83 10.17 -10.11 -0.08
CA PRO A 83 9.47 -10.66 -1.23
C PRO A 83 8.96 -9.60 -2.22
N LEU A 84 8.43 -8.49 -1.72
CA LEU A 84 8.00 -7.37 -2.54
C LEU A 84 9.18 -6.73 -3.29
N ASN A 85 10.31 -6.54 -2.61
CA ASN A 85 11.52 -6.01 -3.22
C ASN A 85 12.03 -6.90 -4.35
N GLU A 86 12.12 -8.22 -4.13
CA GLU A 86 12.52 -9.18 -5.16
C GLU A 86 11.62 -9.10 -6.40
N ARG A 87 10.31 -8.95 -6.21
CA ARG A 87 9.35 -8.79 -7.29
C ARG A 87 9.59 -7.48 -8.06
N LEU A 88 9.78 -6.37 -7.36
CA LEU A 88 9.96 -5.03 -7.92
C LEU A 88 11.35 -4.80 -8.55
N LEU A 89 12.31 -5.68 -8.30
CA LEU A 89 13.58 -5.69 -9.03
C LEU A 89 13.44 -6.24 -10.46
N GLN A 90 12.37 -7.00 -10.74
CA GLN A 90 12.13 -7.60 -12.07
C GLN A 90 11.33 -6.66 -12.98
N THR A 91 10.39 -5.91 -12.43
CA THR A 91 9.48 -5.02 -13.16
C THR A 91 9.21 -3.75 -12.36
N PRO A 92 8.91 -2.61 -13.02
CA PRO A 92 8.66 -1.34 -12.33
C PRO A 92 7.40 -1.35 -11.43
N TYR A 93 6.45 -2.26 -11.69
CA TYR A 93 5.26 -2.51 -10.86
C TYR A 93 5.10 -4.00 -10.61
N LEU A 94 4.21 -4.37 -9.70
CA LEU A 94 4.03 -5.77 -9.27
C LEU A 94 3.86 -6.77 -10.40
N PHE A 95 3.16 -6.41 -11.48
CA PHE A 95 2.82 -7.33 -12.55
C PHE A 95 3.33 -6.92 -13.93
N GLY A 96 4.23 -5.95 -14.01
CA GLY A 96 4.82 -5.56 -15.28
C GLY A 96 5.10 -4.07 -15.42
N PRO A 97 4.98 -3.52 -16.66
CA PRO A 97 5.35 -2.14 -16.93
C PRO A 97 4.28 -1.12 -16.50
N SER A 98 3.07 -1.56 -16.14
CA SER A 98 1.94 -0.70 -15.79
C SER A 98 1.47 -0.99 -14.36
N PRO A 99 1.01 0.05 -13.63
CA PRO A 99 0.47 -0.12 -12.29
C PRO A 99 -0.82 -0.95 -12.29
N SER A 100 -1.03 -1.68 -11.21
CA SER A 100 -2.22 -2.49 -10.97
C SER A 100 -2.96 -2.04 -9.70
N VAL A 101 -4.15 -2.60 -9.51
CA VAL A 101 -4.93 -2.41 -8.28
C VAL A 101 -4.15 -2.83 -7.03
N ALA A 102 -3.31 -3.86 -7.13
CA ALA A 102 -2.48 -4.29 -6.01
C ALA A 102 -1.42 -3.25 -5.66
N ASP A 103 -0.74 -2.66 -6.64
CA ASP A 103 0.24 -1.60 -6.39
C ASP A 103 -0.38 -0.46 -5.56
N ILE A 104 -1.58 -0.03 -5.94
CA ILE A 104 -2.28 1.06 -5.26
C ILE A 104 -2.75 0.65 -3.86
N ALA A 105 -3.21 -0.60 -3.71
CA ALA A 105 -3.64 -1.12 -2.41
C ALA A 105 -2.47 -1.24 -1.41
N LEU A 106 -1.28 -1.61 -1.88
CA LEU A 106 -0.09 -1.80 -1.05
C LEU A 106 0.63 -0.48 -0.71
N PHE A 107 0.63 0.47 -1.64
CA PHE A 107 1.38 1.72 -1.52
C PHE A 107 1.22 2.44 -0.17
N PRO A 108 0.02 2.66 0.38
CA PRO A 108 -0.12 3.41 1.62
C PRO A 108 0.56 2.75 2.82
N PHE A 109 0.64 1.43 2.84
CA PHE A 109 1.24 0.67 3.94
C PHE A 109 2.76 0.60 3.81
N VAL A 110 3.27 0.41 2.61
CA VAL A 110 4.72 0.49 2.33
C VAL A 110 5.25 1.90 2.59
N HIS A 111 4.49 2.92 2.22
CA HIS A 111 4.80 4.31 2.56
C HIS A 111 4.89 4.51 4.08
N GLN A 112 3.90 4.03 4.84
CA GLN A 112 3.96 4.11 6.30
C GLN A 112 5.18 3.38 6.87
N PHE A 113 5.50 2.19 6.37
CA PHE A 113 6.68 1.43 6.79
C PHE A 113 7.98 2.23 6.60
N ALA A 114 8.15 2.82 5.42
CA ALA A 114 9.33 3.62 5.10
C ALA A 114 9.46 4.85 6.00
N TRP A 115 8.36 5.46 6.40
CA TRP A 115 8.34 6.67 7.23
C TRP A 115 8.48 6.44 8.72
N VAL A 116 8.44 5.19 9.22
CA VAL A 116 8.76 4.89 10.63
C VAL A 116 10.22 5.24 10.94
N ASP A 117 11.14 4.91 10.03
CA ASP A 117 12.57 5.24 10.10
C ASP A 117 13.09 5.48 8.67
N LYS A 118 12.85 6.69 8.17
CA LYS A 118 13.16 7.04 6.77
C LYS A 118 14.65 6.97 6.47
N ALA A 119 15.49 7.37 7.41
CA ALA A 119 16.94 7.33 7.22
C ALA A 119 17.45 5.89 7.08
N TRP A 120 16.96 4.98 7.91
CA TRP A 120 17.27 3.57 7.77
C TRP A 120 16.74 3.00 6.45
N PHE A 121 15.48 3.32 6.09
CA PHE A 121 14.88 2.80 4.86
C PHE A 121 15.65 3.23 3.62
N ASP A 122 16.14 4.47 3.56
CA ASP A 122 16.91 4.99 2.42
C ASP A 122 18.28 4.33 2.30
N ALA A 123 18.87 3.88 3.42
CA ALA A 123 20.15 3.18 3.45
C ALA A 123 20.02 1.65 3.29
N ALA A 124 18.80 1.11 3.37
CA ALA A 124 18.57 -0.33 3.31
C ALA A 124 18.75 -0.88 1.88
N PRO A 125 19.16 -2.15 1.71
CA PRO A 125 19.29 -2.78 0.40
C PRO A 125 17.91 -3.18 -0.18
N LEU A 126 17.03 -2.22 -0.38
CA LEU A 126 15.64 -2.38 -0.82
C LEU A 126 15.36 -1.58 -2.11
N ALA A 127 16.31 -1.65 -3.07
CA ALA A 127 16.30 -0.80 -4.26
C ALA A 127 15.00 -0.90 -5.10
N GLY A 128 14.40 -2.09 -5.20
CA GLY A 128 13.13 -2.28 -5.92
C GLY A 128 11.97 -1.53 -5.25
N VAL A 129 11.80 -1.71 -3.94
CA VAL A 129 10.75 -1.02 -3.16
C VAL A 129 11.00 0.48 -3.11
N GLN A 130 12.27 0.93 -2.96
CA GLN A 130 12.63 2.34 -2.94
C GLN A 130 12.29 3.03 -4.27
N ALA A 131 12.64 2.41 -5.40
CA ALA A 131 12.33 2.94 -6.73
C ALA A 131 10.81 3.01 -6.98
N TRP A 132 10.10 1.93 -6.68
CA TRP A 132 8.65 1.85 -6.81
C TRP A 132 7.94 2.90 -5.92
N LEU A 133 8.38 3.06 -4.68
CA LEU A 133 7.83 4.06 -3.76
C LEU A 133 8.07 5.48 -4.27
N ALA A 134 9.26 5.76 -4.83
CA ALA A 134 9.60 7.07 -5.38
C ALA A 134 8.71 7.43 -6.58
N VAL A 135 8.39 6.47 -7.45
CA VAL A 135 7.46 6.68 -8.59
C VAL A 135 6.07 7.11 -8.09
N TRP A 136 5.53 6.43 -7.08
CA TRP A 136 4.23 6.78 -6.52
C TRP A 136 4.23 8.14 -5.82
N LEU A 137 5.27 8.44 -5.04
CA LEU A 137 5.39 9.74 -4.36
C LEU A 137 5.53 10.91 -5.32
N GLY A 138 6.14 10.69 -6.48
CA GLY A 138 6.28 11.69 -7.55
C GLY A 138 5.08 11.75 -8.51
N SER A 139 4.05 10.93 -8.32
CA SER A 139 2.90 10.88 -9.23
C SER A 139 1.93 12.03 -9.01
N ASP A 140 1.29 12.46 -10.10
CA ASP A 140 0.21 13.46 -10.06
C ASP A 140 -0.96 12.98 -9.19
N LEU A 141 -1.23 11.67 -9.18
CA LEU A 141 -2.26 11.07 -8.34
C LEU A 141 -1.98 11.30 -6.85
N PHE A 142 -0.75 11.01 -6.41
CA PHE A 142 -0.37 11.24 -5.01
C PHE A 142 -0.45 12.71 -4.65
N GLY A 143 0.05 13.59 -5.52
CA GLY A 143 -0.07 15.04 -5.36
C GLY A 143 -1.52 15.48 -5.19
N ALA A 144 -2.42 14.99 -6.05
CA ALA A 144 -3.83 15.35 -6.02
C ALA A 144 -4.55 14.89 -4.73
N VAL A 145 -4.30 13.65 -4.27
CA VAL A 145 -4.97 13.12 -3.06
C VAL A 145 -4.42 13.70 -1.76
N MET A 146 -3.19 14.24 -1.78
CA MET A 146 -2.59 14.90 -0.60
C MET A 146 -3.03 16.35 -0.43
N VAL A 147 -3.68 16.95 -1.40
CA VAL A 147 -4.30 18.28 -1.25
C VAL A 147 -5.48 18.17 -0.30
N LYS A 148 -5.39 18.85 0.85
CA LYS A 148 -6.51 18.90 1.80
C LYS A 148 -7.69 19.64 1.17
N SER A 149 -8.80 18.93 0.96
CA SER A 149 -10.06 19.59 0.65
C SER A 149 -10.48 20.49 1.83
N PRO A 150 -10.97 21.71 1.58
CA PRO A 150 -11.54 22.52 2.65
C PRO A 150 -12.66 21.73 3.32
N ALA A 151 -12.69 21.77 4.68
CA ALA A 151 -13.74 21.12 5.43
C ALA A 151 -15.10 21.63 4.92
N ARG A 152 -16.00 20.70 4.57
CA ARG A 152 -17.37 21.07 4.20
C ARG A 152 -18.01 21.71 5.43
N PRO A 153 -18.56 22.92 5.34
CA PRO A 153 -19.26 23.51 6.48
C PRO A 153 -20.42 22.61 6.93
N PRO A 154 -20.75 22.61 8.23
CA PRO A 154 -21.79 21.75 8.80
C PRO A 154 -23.17 21.98 8.18
#